data_e772d0f09fd1b2f0b152d0e43eb67177
#
_entry.id   e772d0f09fd1b2f0b152d0e43eb67177
#
_cell.length_a   1.000
_cell.length_b   1.000
_cell.length_c   1.000
_cell.angle_alpha   90.00
_cell.angle_beta   90.00
_cell.angle_gamma   90.00
#
_symmetry.space_group_name_H-M   'P 1'
#
loop_
_entity.id
_entity.type
_entity.pdbx_description
1 polymer ?
#
loop_
_entity_poly.entity_id
_entity_poly.type
_entity_poly.pdbx_seq_one_letter_code
_entity_poly.pdbx_strand_id
1 'polypeptide(L)'
;NFSSCGYVPKKNNKRANRIEWEHVVPAYVFGIFFSEWTVGHPKCVKKNGKKYKGRRCASKVNKEFKRMEADMYNLFPAIGEVNGLRSNYPMTIIEGEEREFGKCDVEIKRRKVEPREEVRGEIARTYMYMDSVYPGKGIISKKNRSMFEEWNRSDPVDEWECERARRIERIQGNIN
;
A
#
# COMPACT_ATOMS: atom_id res chain seq x y z
N ASN A 1 -13.07 13.82 -0.99
CA ASN A 1 -13.27 14.98 -0.12
C ASN A 1 -12.60 14.73 1.23
N PHE A 2 -11.65 15.58 1.65
CA PHE A 2 -10.93 15.45 2.93
C PHE A 2 -11.86 15.52 4.16
N SER A 3 -12.97 16.21 4.04
CA SER A 3 -13.95 16.33 5.13
C SER A 3 -14.83 15.09 5.32
N SER A 4 -14.83 14.13 4.38
CA SER A 4 -15.72 12.97 4.45
C SER A 4 -15.45 12.06 5.67
N CYS A 5 -14.21 11.96 6.13
CA CYS A 5 -13.85 11.28 7.38
C CYS A 5 -13.55 12.22 8.54
N GLY A 6 -13.76 13.55 8.35
CA GLY A 6 -13.42 14.54 9.37
C GLY A 6 -11.92 14.72 9.58
N TYR A 7 -11.12 14.56 8.53
CA TYR A 7 -9.68 14.73 8.56
C TYR A 7 -9.26 16.14 8.98
N VAL A 8 -8.33 16.19 9.92
CA VAL A 8 -7.62 17.40 10.33
C VAL A 8 -6.11 17.17 10.15
N PRO A 9 -5.41 18.01 9.38
CA PRO A 9 -4.00 17.84 9.13
C PRO A 9 -3.17 18.07 10.41
N LYS A 10 -2.16 17.20 10.64
CA LYS A 10 -1.15 17.40 11.70
C LYS A 10 -0.14 18.48 11.31
N LYS A 11 0.13 18.63 10.01
CA LYS A 11 1.11 19.57 9.47
C LYS A 11 0.49 20.37 8.32
N ASN A 12 0.68 21.68 8.35
CA ASN A 12 0.31 22.50 7.21
C ASN A 12 1.37 22.38 6.09
N ASN A 13 1.23 21.37 5.25
CA ASN A 13 2.11 21.14 4.10
C ASN A 13 1.32 20.73 2.85
N LYS A 14 2.00 20.70 1.70
CA LYS A 14 1.36 20.35 0.41
C LYS A 14 0.77 18.94 0.39
N ARG A 15 1.35 17.97 1.13
CA ARG A 15 0.84 16.60 1.16
C ARG A 15 -0.46 16.47 1.96
N ALA A 16 -0.64 17.27 3.01
CA ALA A 16 -1.86 17.29 3.80
C ALA A 16 -3.10 17.71 2.97
N ASN A 17 -2.89 18.44 1.89
CA ASN A 17 -3.94 19.03 1.07
C ASN A 17 -4.06 18.38 -0.32
N ARG A 18 -3.60 17.14 -0.50
CA ARG A 18 -3.74 16.40 -1.76
C ARG A 18 -4.01 14.92 -1.55
N ILE A 19 -4.64 14.29 -2.55
CA ILE A 19 -4.76 12.84 -2.65
C ILE A 19 -3.52 12.30 -3.37
N GLU A 20 -3.02 11.18 -2.91
CA GLU A 20 -1.92 10.41 -3.52
C GLU A 20 -2.37 8.97 -3.74
N TRP A 21 -1.79 8.30 -4.71
CA TRP A 21 -1.94 6.86 -4.86
C TRP A 21 -1.08 6.15 -3.81
N GLU A 22 -1.75 5.39 -2.96
CA GLU A 22 -1.13 4.58 -1.91
C GLU A 22 -1.03 3.13 -2.37
N HIS A 23 0.13 2.53 -2.15
CA HIS A 23 0.29 1.09 -2.26
C HIS A 23 -0.16 0.43 -0.95
N VAL A 24 -1.29 -0.25 -0.94
CA VAL A 24 -1.79 -0.99 0.24
C VAL A 24 -0.75 -2.00 0.70
N VAL A 25 -0.24 -2.84 -0.21
CA VAL A 25 1.00 -3.61 0.00
C VAL A 25 2.18 -2.73 -0.39
N PRO A 26 3.00 -2.26 0.57
CA PRO A 26 4.09 -1.34 0.27
C PRO A 26 5.08 -1.91 -0.73
N ALA A 27 5.55 -1.08 -1.66
CA ALA A 27 6.57 -1.48 -2.63
C ALA A 27 7.86 -2.05 -1.98
N TYR A 28 8.13 -1.68 -0.73
CA TYR A 28 9.22 -2.26 0.06
C TYR A 28 9.03 -3.76 0.31
N VAL A 29 7.79 -4.20 0.61
CA VAL A 29 7.50 -5.60 0.98
C VAL A 29 7.92 -6.56 -0.13
N PHE A 30 7.57 -6.27 -1.37
CA PHE A 30 7.97 -7.11 -2.50
C PHE A 30 9.30 -6.66 -3.12
N GLY A 31 9.69 -5.40 -2.96
CA GLY A 31 10.90 -4.82 -3.54
C GLY A 31 12.19 -5.49 -3.06
N ILE A 32 12.26 -5.85 -1.78
CA ILE A 32 13.45 -6.46 -1.17
C ILE A 32 13.79 -7.84 -1.75
N PHE A 33 12.88 -8.47 -2.48
CA PHE A 33 13.11 -9.75 -3.18
C PHE A 33 13.79 -9.57 -4.54
N PHE A 34 14.04 -8.36 -4.97
CA PHE A 34 14.74 -8.05 -6.22
C PHE A 34 16.16 -7.56 -5.96
N SER A 35 17.13 -8.14 -6.67
CA SER A 35 18.55 -7.75 -6.55
C SER A 35 18.78 -6.29 -6.88
N GLU A 36 18.02 -5.73 -7.83
CA GLU A 36 18.08 -4.31 -8.19
C GLU A 36 17.70 -3.38 -7.04
N TRP A 37 16.82 -3.88 -6.14
CA TRP A 37 16.46 -3.13 -4.93
C TRP A 37 17.55 -3.24 -3.86
N THR A 38 18.09 -4.43 -3.61
CA THR A 38 18.99 -4.70 -2.49
C THR A 38 20.47 -4.42 -2.82
N VAL A 39 20.90 -4.80 -4.00
CA VAL A 39 22.29 -4.68 -4.47
C VAL A 39 22.44 -3.54 -5.47
N GLY A 40 21.52 -3.39 -6.42
CA GLY A 40 21.56 -2.44 -7.53
C GLY A 40 21.76 -3.14 -8.87
N HIS A 41 22.00 -2.36 -9.93
CA HIS A 41 22.19 -2.89 -11.28
C HIS A 41 23.17 -1.98 -12.06
N PRO A 42 23.98 -2.52 -13.00
CA PRO A 42 24.92 -1.72 -13.79
C PRO A 42 24.31 -0.51 -14.50
N LYS A 43 23.06 -0.61 -14.95
CA LYS A 43 22.31 0.52 -15.55
C LYS A 43 21.80 1.56 -14.54
N CYS A 44 21.94 1.31 -13.24
CA CYS A 44 21.47 2.20 -12.17
C CYS A 44 22.59 3.16 -11.74
N VAL A 45 22.97 4.06 -12.66
CA VAL A 45 24.00 5.07 -12.47
C VAL A 45 23.39 6.44 -12.73
N LYS A 46 23.72 7.42 -11.89
CA LYS A 46 23.36 8.83 -12.05
C LYS A 46 24.25 9.48 -13.08
N LYS A 47 23.89 10.68 -13.59
CA LYS A 47 24.70 11.46 -14.53
C LYS A 47 26.13 11.74 -14.02
N ASN A 48 26.31 11.84 -12.71
CA ASN A 48 27.60 12.05 -12.05
C ASN A 48 28.38 10.74 -11.75
N GLY A 49 28.01 9.62 -12.36
CA GLY A 49 28.68 8.33 -12.17
C GLY A 49 28.31 7.58 -10.89
N LYS A 50 27.56 8.19 -9.94
CA LYS A 50 27.20 7.53 -8.68
C LYS A 50 26.17 6.42 -8.91
N LYS A 51 26.50 5.21 -8.50
CA LYS A 51 25.56 4.06 -8.49
C LYS A 51 24.44 4.25 -7.47
N TYR A 52 23.27 3.72 -7.78
CA TYR A 52 22.12 3.71 -6.87
C TYR A 52 21.37 2.40 -6.94
N LYS A 53 20.62 2.08 -5.87
CA LYS A 53 19.78 0.91 -5.70
C LYS A 53 18.40 1.31 -5.16
N GLY A 54 17.58 0.34 -4.72
CA GLY A 54 16.27 0.57 -4.15
C GLY A 54 15.18 0.72 -5.21
N ARG A 55 14.02 1.24 -4.81
CA ARG A 55 12.82 1.38 -5.64
C ARG A 55 13.13 1.94 -7.03
N ARG A 56 13.88 3.03 -7.08
CA ARG A 56 14.21 3.71 -8.34
C ARG A 56 15.02 2.83 -9.30
N CYS A 57 15.90 1.97 -8.79
CA CYS A 57 16.68 1.06 -9.64
C CYS A 57 15.78 -0.07 -10.14
N ALA A 58 15.03 -0.73 -9.24
CA ALA A 58 14.10 -1.78 -9.60
C ALA A 58 13.07 -1.31 -10.64
N SER A 59 12.43 -0.17 -10.42
CA SER A 59 11.49 0.44 -11.40
C SER A 59 12.14 0.74 -12.74
N LYS A 60 13.44 1.08 -12.77
CA LYS A 60 14.13 1.39 -14.03
C LYS A 60 14.39 0.15 -14.88
N VAL A 61 14.75 -1.00 -14.28
CA VAL A 61 15.35 -2.10 -15.06
C VAL A 61 14.63 -3.44 -14.90
N ASN A 62 13.81 -3.64 -13.86
CA ASN A 62 13.12 -4.90 -13.61
C ASN A 62 11.65 -4.82 -14.06
N LYS A 63 11.28 -5.68 -15.02
CA LYS A 63 9.93 -5.67 -15.61
C LYS A 63 8.87 -6.20 -14.64
N GLU A 64 9.20 -7.23 -13.85
CA GLU A 64 8.29 -7.80 -12.85
C GLU A 64 8.00 -6.78 -11.75
N PHE A 65 9.04 -6.15 -11.20
CA PHE A 65 8.87 -5.09 -10.21
C PHE A 65 7.98 -3.95 -10.73
N LYS A 66 8.20 -3.51 -11.99
CA LYS A 66 7.35 -2.48 -12.61
C LYS A 66 5.87 -2.89 -12.67
N ARG A 67 5.60 -4.15 -13.01
CA ARG A 67 4.23 -4.67 -13.06
C ARG A 67 3.60 -4.64 -11.67
N MET A 68 4.30 -5.13 -10.65
CA MET A 68 3.83 -5.11 -9.26
C MET A 68 3.60 -3.69 -8.74
N GLU A 69 4.52 -2.77 -9.05
CA GLU A 69 4.44 -1.36 -8.64
C GLU A 69 3.27 -0.63 -9.30
N ALA A 70 2.90 -1.02 -10.52
CA ALA A 70 1.83 -0.41 -11.28
C ALA A 70 0.49 -1.13 -11.16
N ASP A 71 0.42 -2.21 -10.38
CA ASP A 71 -0.81 -3.00 -10.24
C ASP A 71 -1.92 -2.18 -9.58
N MET A 72 -2.98 -1.93 -10.35
CA MET A 72 -4.09 -1.05 -9.93
C MET A 72 -4.90 -1.63 -8.78
N TYR A 73 -4.92 -2.96 -8.60
CA TYR A 73 -5.57 -3.57 -7.43
C TYR A 73 -4.88 -3.21 -6.12
N ASN A 74 -3.58 -2.89 -6.17
CA ASN A 74 -2.80 -2.45 -5.02
C ASN A 74 -2.75 -0.92 -4.82
N LEU A 75 -3.39 -0.14 -5.70
CA LEU A 75 -3.34 1.33 -5.67
C LEU A 75 -4.66 1.93 -5.22
N PHE A 76 -4.65 2.65 -4.10
CA PHE A 76 -5.83 3.31 -3.54
C PHE A 76 -5.60 4.80 -3.35
N PRO A 77 -6.65 5.64 -3.52
CA PRO A 77 -6.53 7.06 -3.20
C PRO A 77 -6.43 7.25 -1.69
N ALA A 78 -5.40 7.93 -1.23
CA ALA A 78 -5.18 8.23 0.18
C ALA A 78 -4.79 9.70 0.39
N ILE A 79 -5.07 10.22 1.58
CA ILE A 79 -4.61 11.54 1.99
C ILE A 79 -3.08 11.53 2.04
N GLY A 80 -2.43 12.44 1.34
CA GLY A 80 -0.97 12.39 1.16
C GLY A 80 -0.18 12.53 2.46
N GLU A 81 -0.69 13.21 3.49
CA GLU A 81 -0.04 13.23 4.81
C GLU A 81 -0.09 11.86 5.47
N VAL A 82 -1.26 11.23 5.48
CA VAL A 82 -1.45 9.88 6.05
C VAL A 82 -0.58 8.87 5.30
N ASN A 83 -0.63 8.88 3.95
CA ASN A 83 0.24 8.05 3.11
C ASN A 83 1.74 8.24 3.47
N GLY A 84 2.17 9.50 3.62
CA GLY A 84 3.57 9.78 3.96
C GLY A 84 3.99 9.31 5.35
N LEU A 85 3.11 9.43 6.33
CA LEU A 85 3.36 8.97 7.69
C LEU A 85 3.27 7.45 7.82
N ARG A 86 2.34 6.83 7.09
CA ARG A 86 2.23 5.37 6.99
C ARG A 86 3.52 4.76 6.44
N SER A 87 4.16 5.38 5.44
CA SER A 87 5.42 4.87 4.87
C SER A 87 5.29 3.40 4.41
N ASN A 88 6.12 2.50 4.92
CA ASN A 88 6.03 1.04 4.68
C ASN A 88 5.61 0.26 5.93
N TYR A 89 4.97 0.90 6.88
CA TYR A 89 4.58 0.25 8.13
C TYR A 89 3.47 -0.78 7.88
N PRO A 90 3.53 -1.94 8.59
CA PRO A 90 2.51 -2.97 8.46
C PRO A 90 1.16 -2.51 9.00
N MET A 91 0.10 -2.98 8.36
CA MET A 91 -1.26 -2.88 8.86
C MET A 91 -1.45 -3.84 10.04
N THR A 92 -2.15 -3.39 11.09
CA THR A 92 -2.41 -4.20 12.28
C THR A 92 -3.49 -3.52 13.15
N ILE A 93 -3.86 -4.15 14.25
CA ILE A 93 -4.63 -3.51 15.32
C ILE A 93 -3.66 -2.86 16.32
N ILE A 94 -4.01 -1.69 16.83
CA ILE A 94 -3.25 -0.91 17.82
C ILE A 94 -4.16 -0.67 19.02
N GLU A 95 -3.73 -1.09 20.21
CA GLU A 95 -4.51 -0.83 21.43
C GLU A 95 -4.52 0.66 21.78
N GLY A 96 -5.70 1.15 22.08
CA GLY A 96 -5.95 2.55 22.41
C GLY A 96 -5.99 3.44 21.18
N GLU A 97 -7.03 4.24 21.06
CA GLU A 97 -7.31 5.07 19.89
C GLU A 97 -6.96 6.53 20.15
N GLU A 98 -5.79 6.93 19.71
CA GLU A 98 -5.42 8.34 19.66
C GLU A 98 -5.81 8.90 18.28
N ARG A 99 -6.89 9.65 18.19
CA ARG A 99 -7.36 10.31 16.95
C ARG A 99 -6.41 11.43 16.53
N GLU A 100 -5.32 11.06 15.87
CA GLU A 100 -4.27 12.02 15.47
C GLU A 100 -4.66 12.92 14.28
N PHE A 101 -5.67 12.51 13.49
CA PHE A 101 -6.09 13.19 12.26
C PHE A 101 -7.55 13.71 12.35
N GLY A 102 -7.93 14.27 13.47
CA GLY A 102 -9.30 14.72 13.75
C GLY A 102 -10.24 13.53 13.98
N LYS A 103 -11.37 13.48 13.26
CA LYS A 103 -12.32 12.36 13.34
C LYS A 103 -11.97 11.22 12.37
N CYS A 104 -10.96 11.39 11.52
CA CYS A 104 -10.54 10.38 10.57
C CYS A 104 -9.90 9.20 11.31
N ASP A 105 -10.51 8.04 11.22
CA ASP A 105 -10.16 6.83 11.94
C ASP A 105 -8.97 6.13 11.28
N VAL A 106 -7.78 6.56 11.64
CA VAL A 106 -6.50 5.95 11.26
C VAL A 106 -5.46 6.25 12.32
N GLU A 107 -4.82 5.22 12.86
CA GLU A 107 -3.79 5.34 13.88
C GLU A 107 -2.43 4.94 13.31
N ILE A 108 -1.41 5.75 13.62
CA ILE A 108 -0.02 5.47 13.23
C ILE A 108 0.87 5.56 14.45
N LYS A 109 1.19 4.43 15.04
CA LYS A 109 1.95 4.35 16.30
C LYS A 109 3.03 3.26 16.24
N ARG A 110 4.24 3.58 16.75
CA ARG A 110 5.35 2.61 16.87
C ARG A 110 5.63 1.83 15.58
N ARG A 111 5.60 2.51 14.42
CA ARG A 111 5.82 1.92 13.10
C ARG A 111 4.77 0.87 12.71
N LYS A 112 3.55 1.05 13.15
CA LYS A 112 2.37 0.26 12.82
C LYS A 112 1.27 1.20 12.37
N VAL A 113 0.32 0.70 11.59
CA VAL A 113 -0.85 1.46 11.14
C VAL A 113 -2.09 0.62 11.39
N GLU A 114 -3.08 1.24 12.00
CA GLU A 114 -4.43 0.69 12.09
C GLU A 114 -5.33 1.45 11.14
N PRO A 115 -5.93 0.78 10.17
CA PRO A 115 -6.96 1.36 9.32
C PRO A 115 -8.33 1.26 10.01
N ARG A 116 -9.24 2.16 9.67
CA ARG A 116 -10.64 2.09 10.08
C ARG A 116 -11.26 0.73 9.73
N GLU A 117 -12.28 0.32 10.48
CA GLU A 117 -12.87 -1.02 10.35
C GLU A 117 -13.45 -1.27 8.96
N GLU A 118 -14.13 -0.31 8.37
CA GLU A 118 -14.88 -0.43 7.11
C GLU A 118 -14.00 -0.55 5.85
N VAL A 119 -12.68 -0.63 6.00
CA VAL A 119 -11.74 -0.87 4.88
C VAL A 119 -10.79 -2.03 5.17
N ARG A 120 -10.95 -2.71 6.29
CA ARG A 120 -10.05 -3.81 6.68
C ARG A 120 -10.17 -5.00 5.74
N GLY A 121 -11.40 -5.35 5.32
CA GLY A 121 -11.64 -6.42 4.35
C GLY A 121 -11.04 -6.11 2.99
N GLU A 122 -11.23 -4.90 2.49
CA GLU A 122 -10.64 -4.43 1.24
C GLU A 122 -9.10 -4.47 1.27
N ILE A 123 -8.50 -4.07 2.40
CA ILE A 123 -7.05 -4.19 2.62
C ILE A 123 -6.63 -5.65 2.62
N ALA A 124 -7.33 -6.52 3.34
CA ALA A 124 -7.04 -7.95 3.41
C ALA A 124 -7.10 -8.60 2.03
N ARG A 125 -8.15 -8.34 1.26
CA ARG A 125 -8.32 -8.84 -0.12
C ARG A 125 -7.19 -8.36 -1.03
N THR A 126 -6.75 -7.10 -0.89
CA THR A 126 -5.60 -6.58 -1.62
C THR A 126 -4.31 -7.34 -1.30
N TYR A 127 -4.05 -7.63 0.00
CA TYR A 127 -2.91 -8.46 0.39
C TYR A 127 -3.01 -9.88 -0.16
N MET A 128 -4.19 -10.52 -0.09
CA MET A 128 -4.42 -11.87 -0.62
C MET A 128 -4.25 -11.93 -2.13
N TYR A 129 -4.77 -10.95 -2.86
CA TYR A 129 -4.57 -10.81 -4.30
C TYR A 129 -3.08 -10.72 -4.65
N MET A 130 -2.36 -9.79 -4.04
CA MET A 130 -0.94 -9.60 -4.32
C MET A 130 -0.10 -10.84 -3.97
N ASP A 131 -0.42 -11.54 -2.88
CA ASP A 131 0.27 -12.78 -2.47
C ASP A 131 0.02 -13.92 -3.47
N SER A 132 -1.20 -14.00 -4.01
CA SER A 132 -1.61 -15.00 -5.01
C SER A 132 -1.00 -14.75 -6.39
N VAL A 133 -1.09 -13.52 -6.89
CA VAL A 133 -0.64 -13.16 -8.25
C VAL A 133 0.89 -13.06 -8.35
N TYR A 134 1.56 -12.73 -7.23
CA TYR A 134 3.01 -12.56 -7.16
C TYR A 134 3.64 -13.49 -6.11
N PRO A 135 3.59 -14.82 -6.33
CA PRO A 135 4.05 -15.79 -5.35
C PRO A 135 5.54 -15.67 -5.05
N GLY A 136 5.94 -16.09 -3.84
CA GLY A 136 7.34 -16.10 -3.42
C GLY A 136 7.91 -14.75 -2.99
N LYS A 137 7.05 -13.71 -2.87
CA LYS A 137 7.47 -12.38 -2.40
C LYS A 137 7.17 -12.14 -0.91
N GLY A 138 6.69 -13.14 -0.19
CA GLY A 138 6.43 -13.05 1.26
C GLY A 138 5.47 -11.92 1.65
N ILE A 139 4.50 -11.63 0.81
CA ILE A 139 3.56 -10.51 0.97
C ILE A 139 2.71 -10.72 2.23
N ILE A 140 2.20 -11.94 2.42
CA ILE A 140 1.54 -12.35 3.65
C ILE A 140 2.45 -13.28 4.44
N SER A 141 2.86 -12.85 5.62
CA SER A 141 3.62 -13.68 6.54
C SER A 141 2.70 -14.65 7.31
N LYS A 142 3.26 -15.76 7.82
CA LYS A 142 2.52 -16.68 8.69
C LYS A 142 1.89 -15.97 9.91
N LYS A 143 2.56 -14.91 10.40
CA LYS A 143 2.13 -14.18 11.60
C LYS A 143 0.88 -13.34 11.39
N ASN A 144 0.70 -12.76 10.20
CA ASN A 144 -0.41 -11.85 9.92
C ASN A 144 -1.50 -12.44 9.01
N ARG A 145 -1.36 -13.72 8.60
CA ARG A 145 -2.35 -14.39 7.76
C ARG A 145 -3.72 -14.47 8.43
N SER A 146 -3.77 -14.93 9.67
CA SER A 146 -5.04 -15.05 10.43
C SER A 146 -5.75 -13.71 10.62
N MET A 147 -5.00 -12.63 10.81
CA MET A 147 -5.57 -11.29 10.90
C MET A 147 -6.22 -10.86 9.58
N PHE A 148 -5.57 -11.08 8.44
CA PHE A 148 -6.16 -10.75 7.14
C PHE A 148 -7.37 -11.65 6.81
N GLU A 149 -7.34 -12.92 7.19
CA GLU A 149 -8.49 -13.82 7.04
C GLU A 149 -9.68 -13.35 7.89
N GLU A 150 -9.42 -12.87 9.11
CA GLU A 150 -10.45 -12.28 9.96
C GLU A 150 -11.03 -11.00 9.37
N TRP A 151 -10.18 -10.08 8.93
CA TRP A 151 -10.61 -8.84 8.30
C TRP A 151 -11.45 -9.08 7.04
N ASN A 152 -11.08 -10.07 6.23
CA ASN A 152 -11.86 -10.44 5.03
C ASN A 152 -13.25 -11.00 5.39
N ARG A 153 -13.41 -11.65 6.55
CA ARG A 153 -14.72 -12.16 7.01
C ARG A 153 -15.59 -11.07 7.62
N SER A 154 -14.99 -10.19 8.42
CA SER A 154 -15.71 -9.16 9.17
C SER A 154 -16.16 -7.99 8.30
N ASP A 155 -15.47 -7.74 7.19
CA ASP A 155 -15.76 -6.68 6.23
C ASP A 155 -15.90 -7.29 4.82
N PRO A 156 -17.12 -7.78 4.44
CA PRO A 156 -17.35 -8.46 3.18
C PRO A 156 -17.30 -7.50 1.99
N VAL A 157 -17.12 -8.08 0.79
CA VAL A 157 -17.08 -7.34 -0.49
C VAL A 157 -18.35 -6.52 -0.68
N ASP A 158 -18.20 -5.25 -1.00
CA ASP A 158 -19.27 -4.33 -1.30
C ASP A 158 -19.42 -4.01 -2.81
N GLU A 159 -20.46 -3.24 -3.16
CA GLU A 159 -20.72 -2.85 -4.54
C GLU A 159 -19.62 -1.97 -5.14
N TRP A 160 -18.99 -1.12 -4.32
CA TRP A 160 -17.92 -0.25 -4.76
C TRP A 160 -16.67 -1.05 -5.14
N GLU A 161 -16.31 -2.05 -4.33
CA GLU A 161 -15.21 -2.96 -4.66
C GLU A 161 -15.47 -3.72 -5.97
N CYS A 162 -16.69 -4.23 -6.15
CA CYS A 162 -17.09 -4.92 -7.38
C CYS A 162 -16.95 -4.01 -8.60
N GLU A 163 -17.44 -2.78 -8.53
CA GLU A 163 -17.34 -1.83 -9.63
C GLU A 163 -15.88 -1.40 -9.87
N ARG A 164 -15.11 -1.18 -8.83
CA ARG A 164 -13.68 -0.90 -8.94
C ARG A 164 -12.94 -2.04 -9.63
N ALA A 165 -13.20 -3.29 -9.24
CA ALA A 165 -12.59 -4.47 -9.86
C ALA A 165 -12.90 -4.56 -11.36
N ARG A 166 -14.18 -4.40 -11.76
CA ARG A 166 -14.57 -4.39 -13.18
C ARG A 166 -13.87 -3.30 -14.00
N ARG A 167 -13.66 -2.11 -13.41
CA ARG A 167 -12.94 -1.01 -14.09
C ARG A 167 -11.47 -1.34 -14.26
N ILE A 168 -10.83 -1.89 -13.23
CA ILE A 168 -9.42 -2.29 -13.27
C ILE A 168 -9.22 -3.39 -14.30
N GLU A 169 -10.08 -4.42 -14.31
CA GLU A 169 -10.04 -5.51 -15.27
C GLU A 169 -10.06 -4.99 -16.73
N ARG A 170 -10.95 -4.04 -17.03
CA ARG A 170 -11.03 -3.42 -18.37
C ARG A 170 -9.75 -2.67 -18.78
N ILE A 171 -9.03 -2.12 -17.82
CA ILE A 171 -7.81 -1.31 -18.06
C ILE A 171 -6.56 -2.18 -18.05
N GLN A 172 -6.43 -3.06 -17.05
CA GLN A 172 -5.24 -3.84 -16.76
C GLN A 172 -5.26 -5.24 -17.38
N GLY A 173 -6.46 -5.77 -17.66
CA GLY A 173 -6.66 -7.03 -18.38
C GLY A 173 -6.52 -8.29 -17.54
N ASN A 174 -6.43 -8.19 -16.21
CA ASN A 174 -6.43 -9.33 -15.28
C ASN A 174 -7.62 -9.26 -14.31
N ILE A 175 -8.10 -10.42 -13.89
CA ILE A 175 -9.22 -10.59 -12.94
C ILE A 175 -8.65 -10.70 -11.51
N ASN A 176 -9.35 -10.10 -10.56
CA ASN A 176 -9.15 -10.26 -9.12
C ASN A 176 -10.17 -11.23 -8.54
#